data_9386d42158c42e108d03285578c3a627
#
_entry.id   9386d42158c42e108d03285578c3a627
#
_cell.length_a   1.000
_cell.length_b   1.000
_cell.length_c   1.000
_cell.angle_alpha   90.00
_cell.angle_beta   90.00
_cell.angle_gamma   90.00
#
_symmetry.space_group_name_H-M   'P 1'
#
loop_
_entity.id
_entity.type
_entity.pdbx_description
1 polymer ?
#
loop_
_entity_poly.entity_id
_entity_poly.type
_entity_poly.pdbx_seq_one_letter_code
_entity_poly.pdbx_strand_id
1 'polypeptide(L)'
;MIAAVKRWHAVFCALLFFIPPGAHAAEDLNGAAHELARRTAAFAGSGEPVSVEYRNASSLGSAEFGQARGAFEAALQQAGLRVSDVAPVAELRLTLSENQSQYLLVEEARKGGERQVWIAAWKRAEPAAAASPGMALDRKLVWEQEEQILDVAFPAAGMLVLSPSQVTLYARRNGSWEFRRAVPLEPGKP
;
A
#
# COMPACT_ATOMS: atom_id res chain seq x y z
N MET A 1 10.09 -72.25 8.73
CA MET A 1 8.95 -71.36 8.45
C MET A 1 9.11 -70.13 9.31
N ILE A 2 9.61 -69.06 8.75
CA ILE A 2 9.80 -67.76 9.42
C ILE A 2 9.16 -66.69 8.54
N ALA A 3 8.03 -66.13 9.03
CA ALA A 3 7.26 -65.10 8.34
C ALA A 3 7.95 -63.72 8.51
N ALA A 4 8.30 -63.09 7.40
CA ALA A 4 8.85 -61.74 7.34
C ALA A 4 7.73 -60.69 7.44
N VAL A 5 7.72 -59.92 8.50
CA VAL A 5 6.83 -58.77 8.69
C VAL A 5 7.43 -57.55 7.99
N LYS A 6 6.76 -57.11 6.91
CA LYS A 6 7.11 -55.95 6.12
C LYS A 6 6.58 -54.70 6.80
N ARG A 7 7.46 -53.89 7.45
CA ARG A 7 7.10 -52.61 8.04
C ARG A 7 6.99 -51.53 6.95
N TRP A 8 5.79 -51.08 6.67
CA TRP A 8 5.51 -49.91 5.87
C TRP A 8 5.68 -48.65 6.75
N HIS A 9 6.72 -47.86 6.43
CA HIS A 9 6.88 -46.56 7.03
C HIS A 9 6.06 -45.57 6.18
N ALA A 10 4.90 -45.16 6.70
CA ALA A 10 4.14 -44.05 6.14
C ALA A 10 4.86 -42.75 6.46
N VAL A 11 5.51 -42.14 5.46
CA VAL A 11 6.05 -40.80 5.54
C VAL A 11 4.89 -39.81 5.41
N PHE A 12 4.46 -39.26 6.53
CA PHE A 12 3.47 -38.21 6.62
C PHE A 12 4.17 -36.87 6.28
N CYS A 13 4.13 -36.45 4.99
CA CYS A 13 4.55 -35.12 4.58
C CYS A 13 3.52 -34.11 5.11
N ALA A 14 3.80 -33.50 6.26
CA ALA A 14 3.06 -32.33 6.75
C ALA A 14 3.43 -31.13 5.89
N LEU A 15 2.62 -30.83 4.88
CA LEU A 15 2.64 -29.56 4.15
C LEU A 15 2.17 -28.48 5.13
N LEU A 16 3.11 -27.81 5.77
CA LEU A 16 2.86 -26.57 6.47
C LEU A 16 2.50 -25.50 5.42
N PHE A 17 1.21 -25.27 5.24
CA PHE A 17 0.71 -24.06 4.56
C PHE A 17 1.17 -22.85 5.35
N PHE A 18 2.21 -22.19 4.85
CA PHE A 18 2.56 -20.84 5.27
C PHE A 18 1.43 -19.93 4.77
N ILE A 19 0.39 -19.75 5.59
CA ILE A 19 -0.58 -18.69 5.39
C ILE A 19 0.17 -17.39 5.78
N PRO A 20 0.42 -16.46 4.84
CA PRO A 20 0.98 -15.17 5.23
C PRO A 20 0.01 -14.54 6.23
N PRO A 21 0.50 -13.95 7.33
CA PRO A 21 -0.38 -13.29 8.29
C PRO A 21 -1.15 -12.22 7.53
N GLY A 22 -2.44 -12.46 7.33
CA GLY A 22 -3.34 -11.49 6.71
C GLY A 22 -3.22 -10.17 7.46
N ALA A 23 -3.16 -9.06 6.75
CA ALA A 23 -3.25 -7.75 7.34
C ALA A 23 -4.59 -7.65 8.09
N HIS A 24 -4.56 -7.84 9.40
CA HIS A 24 -5.73 -7.64 10.25
C HIS A 24 -5.94 -6.13 10.31
N ALA A 25 -7.08 -5.66 9.82
CA ALA A 25 -7.45 -4.27 10.03
C ALA A 25 -7.66 -4.08 11.53
N ALA A 26 -6.86 -3.21 12.15
CA ALA A 26 -7.08 -2.80 13.53
C ALA A 26 -8.42 -2.05 13.62
N GLU A 27 -9.06 -2.11 14.78
CA GLU A 27 -10.34 -1.41 14.98
C GLU A 27 -10.14 0.11 14.97
N ASP A 28 -8.98 0.58 15.49
CA ASP A 28 -8.63 1.99 15.59
C ASP A 28 -7.13 2.25 15.35
N LEU A 29 -6.77 3.52 15.40
CA LEU A 29 -5.38 4.00 15.26
C LEU A 29 -4.44 3.38 16.31
N ASN A 30 -4.89 3.24 17.58
CA ASN A 30 -4.05 2.71 18.64
C ASN A 30 -3.71 1.24 18.38
N GLY A 31 -4.70 0.44 17.98
CA GLY A 31 -4.49 -0.94 17.59
C GLY A 31 -3.51 -1.08 16.44
N ALA A 32 -3.63 -0.21 15.40
CA ALA A 32 -2.70 -0.19 14.27
C ALA A 32 -1.26 0.17 14.71
N ALA A 33 -1.11 1.16 15.59
CA ALA A 33 0.17 1.58 16.13
C ALA A 33 0.82 0.47 16.97
N HIS A 34 0.06 -0.19 17.84
CA HIS A 34 0.54 -1.30 18.65
C HIS A 34 1.00 -2.50 17.83
N GLU A 35 0.28 -2.83 16.76
CA GLU A 35 0.67 -3.93 15.87
C GLU A 35 2.02 -3.65 15.21
N LEU A 36 2.23 -2.44 14.69
CA LEU A 36 3.53 -2.06 14.12
C LEU A 36 4.63 -2.05 15.17
N ALA A 37 4.42 -1.42 16.31
CA ALA A 37 5.40 -1.33 17.39
C ALA A 37 5.84 -2.72 17.88
N ARG A 38 4.93 -3.68 17.96
CA ARG A 38 5.24 -5.07 18.32
C ARG A 38 6.16 -5.72 17.28
N ARG A 39 5.92 -5.50 15.99
CA ARG A 39 6.77 -6.01 14.90
C ARG A 39 8.15 -5.35 14.92
N THR A 40 8.17 -4.04 15.15
CA THR A 40 9.42 -3.27 15.29
C THR A 40 10.25 -3.79 16.46
N ALA A 41 9.65 -4.04 17.64
CA ALA A 41 10.36 -4.59 18.78
C ALA A 41 10.95 -5.98 18.52
N ALA A 42 10.22 -6.82 17.78
CA ALA A 42 10.73 -8.12 17.35
C ALA A 42 11.93 -8.01 16.39
N PHE A 43 11.94 -6.98 15.54
CA PHE A 43 13.01 -6.73 14.57
C PHE A 43 14.23 -6.01 15.19
N ALA A 44 14.00 -4.91 15.92
CA ALA A 44 15.06 -4.10 16.50
C ALA A 44 15.70 -4.74 17.75
N GLY A 45 14.91 -5.43 18.54
CA GLY A 45 15.27 -5.92 19.87
C GLY A 45 14.72 -5.03 20.98
N SER A 46 14.28 -5.63 22.10
CA SER A 46 13.77 -4.88 23.24
C SER A 46 14.86 -4.04 23.91
N GLY A 47 14.51 -2.82 24.31
CA GLY A 47 15.44 -1.88 24.97
C GLY A 47 16.30 -1.06 24.02
N GLU A 48 16.31 -1.38 22.75
CA GLU A 48 17.16 -0.74 21.76
C GLU A 48 16.66 0.65 21.34
N PRO A 49 17.56 1.60 21.01
CA PRO A 49 17.19 2.90 20.46
C PRO A 49 16.82 2.78 18.98
N VAL A 50 15.73 3.44 18.61
CA VAL A 50 15.28 3.54 17.22
C VAL A 50 15.05 5.00 16.84
N SER A 51 15.43 5.40 15.62
CA SER A 51 15.05 6.69 15.07
C SER A 51 13.78 6.56 14.23
N VAL A 52 12.95 7.61 14.17
CA VAL A 52 11.71 7.59 13.40
C VAL A 52 11.57 8.84 12.56
N GLU A 53 11.52 8.65 11.24
CA GLU A 53 11.12 9.66 10.28
C GLU A 53 9.61 9.56 10.01
N TYR A 54 8.90 10.69 10.02
CA TYR A 54 7.46 10.73 9.81
C TYR A 54 7.08 11.42 8.51
N ARG A 55 6.16 10.83 7.77
CA ARG A 55 5.62 11.39 6.53
C ARG A 55 4.09 11.30 6.51
N ASN A 56 3.43 12.41 6.17
CA ASN A 56 2.00 12.41 5.87
C ASN A 56 1.76 12.41 4.36
N ALA A 57 1.14 11.36 3.86
CA ALA A 57 0.68 11.21 2.48
C ALA A 57 -0.84 10.98 2.41
N SER A 58 -1.56 11.33 3.51
CA SER A 58 -3.01 11.26 3.62
C SER A 58 -3.65 12.64 3.59
N SER A 59 -4.97 12.68 3.57
CA SER A 59 -5.76 13.92 3.68
C SER A 59 -5.90 14.44 5.12
N LEU A 60 -5.39 13.72 6.12
CA LEU A 60 -5.47 14.15 7.52
C LEU A 60 -4.68 15.43 7.76
N GLY A 61 -5.27 16.34 8.53
CA GLY A 61 -4.64 17.59 8.93
C GLY A 61 -3.46 17.38 9.90
N SER A 62 -2.72 18.46 10.18
CA SER A 62 -1.55 18.41 11.05
C SER A 62 -1.85 17.93 12.46
N ALA A 63 -3.03 18.25 13.02
CA ALA A 63 -3.44 17.81 14.36
C ALA A 63 -3.67 16.30 14.43
N GLU A 64 -4.38 15.74 13.45
CA GLU A 64 -4.67 14.30 13.37
C GLU A 64 -3.41 13.50 13.04
N PHE A 65 -2.55 14.02 12.17
CA PHE A 65 -1.23 13.44 11.93
C PHE A 65 -0.38 13.45 13.21
N GLY A 66 -0.43 14.54 13.99
CA GLY A 66 0.24 14.60 15.30
C GLY A 66 -0.27 13.54 16.28
N GLN A 67 -1.58 13.26 16.29
CA GLN A 67 -2.16 12.18 17.09
C GLN A 67 -1.64 10.79 16.63
N ALA A 68 -1.60 10.54 15.32
CA ALA A 68 -1.08 9.28 14.78
C ALA A 68 0.40 9.06 15.13
N ARG A 69 1.20 10.11 15.04
CA ARG A 69 2.59 10.10 15.46
C ARG A 69 2.73 9.82 16.97
N GLY A 70 1.97 10.52 17.82
CA GLY A 70 1.99 10.31 19.27
C GLY A 70 1.54 8.91 19.68
N ALA A 71 0.52 8.36 19.02
CA ALA A 71 0.06 6.99 19.25
C ALA A 71 1.15 5.96 18.91
N PHE A 72 1.86 6.16 17.80
CA PHE A 72 2.94 5.26 17.41
C PHE A 72 4.16 5.35 18.36
N GLU A 73 4.57 6.56 18.75
CA GLU A 73 5.66 6.76 19.72
C GLU A 73 5.33 6.11 21.07
N ALA A 74 4.09 6.29 21.57
CA ALA A 74 3.63 5.65 22.79
C ALA A 74 3.63 4.12 22.67
N ALA A 75 3.21 3.57 21.54
CA ALA A 75 3.22 2.15 21.29
C ALA A 75 4.66 1.57 21.25
N LEU A 76 5.63 2.29 20.63
CA LEU A 76 7.03 1.90 20.65
C LEU A 76 7.58 1.84 22.08
N GLN A 77 7.29 2.85 22.89
CA GLN A 77 7.70 2.89 24.31
C GLN A 77 7.09 1.72 25.11
N GLN A 78 5.80 1.43 24.89
CA GLN A 78 5.13 0.28 25.53
C GLN A 78 5.69 -1.06 25.07
N ALA A 79 6.19 -1.15 23.83
CA ALA A 79 6.88 -2.32 23.30
C ALA A 79 8.35 -2.42 23.82
N GLY A 80 8.78 -1.48 24.67
CA GLY A 80 10.11 -1.47 25.26
C GLY A 80 11.19 -0.85 24.40
N LEU A 81 10.85 -0.11 23.33
CA LEU A 81 11.79 0.62 22.49
C LEU A 81 11.98 2.06 22.97
N ARG A 82 13.12 2.65 22.65
CA ARG A 82 13.41 4.06 22.93
C ARG A 82 13.53 4.84 21.63
N VAL A 83 12.70 5.86 21.43
CA VAL A 83 12.86 6.75 20.29
C VAL A 83 14.03 7.70 20.56
N SER A 84 15.06 7.63 19.73
CA SER A 84 16.29 8.42 19.86
C SER A 84 17.04 8.49 18.54
N ASP A 85 17.50 9.67 18.18
CA ASP A 85 18.36 9.88 17.01
C ASP A 85 19.85 9.65 17.33
N VAL A 86 20.17 9.36 18.61
CA VAL A 86 21.54 9.10 19.04
C VAL A 86 21.84 7.60 18.92
N ALA A 87 22.69 7.24 17.97
CA ALA A 87 23.13 5.87 17.71
C ALA A 87 21.97 4.85 17.62
N PRO A 88 20.99 5.08 16.76
CA PRO A 88 19.87 4.14 16.61
C PRO A 88 20.34 2.81 16.06
N VAL A 89 19.83 1.71 16.61
CA VAL A 89 20.06 0.36 16.11
C VAL A 89 19.23 0.06 14.87
N ALA A 90 18.05 0.69 14.79
CA ALA A 90 17.20 0.63 13.61
C ALA A 90 16.65 2.02 13.25
N GLU A 91 16.54 2.26 11.96
CA GLU A 91 15.93 3.44 11.37
C GLU A 91 14.53 3.10 10.86
N LEU A 92 13.54 3.84 11.32
CA LEU A 92 12.14 3.65 10.96
C LEU A 92 11.66 4.83 10.12
N ARG A 93 10.90 4.55 9.07
CA ARG A 93 10.14 5.55 8.33
C ARG A 93 8.67 5.19 8.41
N LEU A 94 7.89 6.01 9.11
CA LEU A 94 6.45 5.84 9.21
C LEU A 94 5.74 6.79 8.25
N THR A 95 5.01 6.23 7.29
CA THR A 95 4.17 6.99 6.36
C THR A 95 2.71 6.76 6.69
N LEU A 96 2.00 7.83 7.01
CA LEU A 96 0.54 7.81 7.07
C LEU A 96 -0.01 8.01 5.66
N SER A 97 -0.79 7.06 5.20
CA SER A 97 -1.43 7.06 3.87
C SER A 97 -2.92 6.73 4.00
N GLU A 98 -3.64 6.76 2.92
CA GLU A 98 -5.07 6.43 2.91
C GLU A 98 -5.53 5.79 1.60
N ASN A 99 -6.63 5.05 1.68
CA ASN A 99 -7.44 4.64 0.56
C ASN A 99 -8.90 5.09 0.76
N GLN A 100 -9.82 4.62 -0.03
CA GLN A 100 -11.23 5.06 0.03
C GLN A 100 -11.91 4.75 1.37
N SER A 101 -11.50 3.67 2.07
CA SER A 101 -12.18 3.14 3.26
C SER A 101 -11.33 3.11 4.52
N GLN A 102 -10.02 3.31 4.41
CA GLN A 102 -9.07 3.10 5.50
C GLN A 102 -7.95 4.13 5.49
N TYR A 103 -7.43 4.40 6.68
CA TYR A 103 -6.10 4.97 6.86
C TYR A 103 -5.08 3.83 7.02
N LEU A 104 -3.87 4.08 6.59
CA LEU A 104 -2.78 3.10 6.56
C LEU A 104 -1.55 3.70 7.24
N LEU A 105 -0.99 3.01 8.23
CA LEU A 105 0.37 3.23 8.69
C LEU A 105 1.28 2.27 7.95
N VAL A 106 2.17 2.82 7.14
CA VAL A 106 3.19 2.08 6.41
C VAL A 106 4.53 2.34 7.07
N GLU A 107 5.09 1.33 7.68
CA GLU A 107 6.39 1.38 8.34
C GLU A 107 7.44 0.68 7.51
N GLU A 108 8.51 1.38 7.19
CA GLU A 108 9.75 0.82 6.67
C GLU A 108 10.79 0.84 7.79
N ALA A 109 11.29 -0.33 8.16
CA ALA A 109 12.34 -0.48 9.17
C ALA A 109 13.63 -0.97 8.52
N ARG A 110 14.76 -0.40 8.92
CA ARG A 110 16.11 -0.78 8.47
C ARG A 110 17.01 -1.03 9.68
N LYS A 111 17.73 -2.16 9.67
CA LYS A 111 18.71 -2.52 10.69
C LYS A 111 19.88 -3.21 10.03
N GLY A 112 21.05 -2.60 10.06
CA GLY A 112 22.21 -3.09 9.32
C GLY A 112 21.92 -3.16 7.83
N GLY A 113 22.04 -4.34 7.21
CA GLY A 113 21.69 -4.58 5.80
C GLY A 113 20.25 -5.06 5.56
N GLU A 114 19.46 -5.24 6.61
CA GLU A 114 18.11 -5.76 6.55
C GLU A 114 17.08 -4.63 6.41
N ARG A 115 16.04 -4.90 5.60
CA ARG A 115 14.90 -4.00 5.42
C ARG A 115 13.60 -4.79 5.53
N GLN A 116 12.68 -4.27 6.33
CA GLN A 116 11.33 -4.80 6.47
C GLN A 116 10.30 -3.70 6.20
N VAL A 117 9.13 -4.09 5.68
CA VAL A 117 8.01 -3.18 5.47
C VAL A 117 6.75 -3.83 6.04
N TRP A 118 6.06 -3.10 6.91
CA TRP A 118 4.80 -3.53 7.48
C TRP A 118 3.72 -2.49 7.25
N ILE A 119 2.49 -2.96 7.19
CA ILE A 119 1.31 -2.12 7.02
C ILE A 119 0.30 -2.51 8.07
N ALA A 120 -0.20 -1.52 8.80
CA ALA A 120 -1.37 -1.63 9.64
C ALA A 120 -2.44 -0.64 9.16
N ALA A 121 -3.70 -1.05 9.21
CA ALA A 121 -4.80 -0.26 8.71
C ALA A 121 -5.90 -0.12 9.78
N TRP A 122 -6.60 1.01 9.79
CA TRP A 122 -7.84 1.16 10.55
C TRP A 122 -8.90 1.84 9.69
N LYS A 123 -10.15 1.61 10.05
CA LYS A 123 -11.27 2.18 9.30
C LYS A 123 -11.25 3.70 9.36
N ARG A 124 -11.44 4.30 8.20
CA ARG A 124 -11.76 5.71 8.11
C ARG A 124 -13.16 5.89 8.71
N ALA A 125 -13.29 6.81 9.68
CA ALA A 125 -14.63 7.21 10.11
C ALA A 125 -15.37 7.66 8.84
N GLU A 126 -16.50 7.03 8.53
CA GLU A 126 -17.36 7.57 7.49
C GLU A 126 -17.64 9.02 7.89
N PRO A 127 -17.35 10.00 7.04
CA PRO A 127 -17.81 11.33 7.33
C PRO A 127 -19.31 11.19 7.54
N ALA A 128 -19.78 11.47 8.78
CA ALA A 128 -21.20 11.53 9.05
C ALA A 128 -21.77 12.31 7.88
N ALA A 129 -22.68 11.68 7.12
CA ALA A 129 -23.13 12.18 5.84
C ALA A 129 -23.63 13.62 6.01
N ALA A 130 -22.71 14.55 6.15
CA ALA A 130 -22.94 15.94 5.87
C ALA A 130 -23.23 15.88 4.37
N ALA A 131 -24.53 15.98 4.05
CA ALA A 131 -25.01 16.15 2.69
C ALA A 131 -24.34 17.43 2.14
N SER A 132 -23.06 17.29 1.76
CA SER A 132 -22.45 18.20 0.82
C SER A 132 -23.32 18.09 -0.44
N PRO A 133 -23.87 19.17 -0.97
CA PRO A 133 -24.62 19.11 -2.22
C PRO A 133 -23.69 18.48 -3.25
N GLY A 134 -23.96 17.21 -3.51
CA GLY A 134 -23.11 16.20 -4.09
C GLY A 134 -22.37 16.66 -5.32
N MET A 135 -21.07 16.61 -5.23
CA MET A 135 -20.30 16.24 -6.41
C MET A 135 -20.46 14.71 -6.56
N ALA A 136 -21.53 14.28 -7.21
CA ALA A 136 -21.68 12.90 -7.60
C ALA A 136 -20.68 12.64 -8.74
N LEU A 137 -19.71 11.77 -8.49
CA LEU A 137 -18.82 11.27 -9.54
C LEU A 137 -19.65 10.30 -10.40
N ASP A 138 -20.09 10.75 -11.56
CA ASP A 138 -20.75 9.90 -12.54
C ASP A 138 -19.66 9.21 -13.38
N ARG A 139 -19.60 7.89 -13.30
CA ARG A 139 -18.66 7.08 -14.12
C ARG A 139 -19.33 6.74 -15.44
N LYS A 140 -18.81 7.32 -16.51
CA LYS A 140 -19.24 6.99 -17.87
C LYS A 140 -18.07 6.38 -18.64
N LEU A 141 -18.30 5.20 -19.25
CA LEU A 141 -17.35 4.64 -20.20
C LEU A 141 -17.28 5.57 -21.42
N VAL A 142 -16.12 6.16 -21.67
CA VAL A 142 -15.88 7.13 -22.74
C VAL A 142 -15.20 6.47 -23.93
N TRP A 143 -14.33 5.50 -23.66
CA TRP A 143 -13.52 4.82 -24.67
C TRP A 143 -13.11 3.43 -24.19
N GLU A 144 -13.03 2.47 -25.12
CA GLU A 144 -12.56 1.11 -24.93
C GLU A 144 -11.80 0.66 -26.19
N GLN A 145 -10.71 -0.06 -26.02
CA GLN A 145 -9.92 -0.66 -27.10
C GLN A 145 -9.27 -1.95 -26.62
N GLU A 146 -8.86 -2.82 -27.58
CA GLU A 146 -8.18 -4.09 -27.27
C GLU A 146 -6.74 -3.90 -26.80
N GLU A 147 -6.03 -2.93 -27.39
CA GLU A 147 -4.65 -2.65 -27.00
C GLU A 147 -4.59 -1.89 -25.67
N GLN A 148 -3.58 -2.18 -24.83
CA GLN A 148 -3.38 -1.52 -23.54
C GLN A 148 -3.29 0.01 -23.71
N ILE A 149 -4.05 0.74 -22.90
CA ILE A 149 -3.96 2.19 -22.81
C ILE A 149 -2.90 2.53 -21.76
N LEU A 150 -1.84 3.22 -22.16
CA LEU A 150 -0.79 3.71 -21.28
C LEU A 150 -1.11 5.09 -20.72
N ASP A 151 -1.70 5.96 -21.57
CA ASP A 151 -2.07 7.32 -21.17
C ASP A 151 -3.17 7.87 -22.10
N VAL A 152 -3.92 8.89 -21.63
CA VAL A 152 -4.95 9.58 -22.39
C VAL A 152 -4.83 11.08 -22.13
N ALA A 153 -4.79 11.87 -23.21
CA ALA A 153 -4.82 13.34 -23.15
C ALA A 153 -5.99 13.90 -23.97
N PHE A 154 -6.54 15.02 -23.51
CA PHE A 154 -7.64 15.72 -24.17
C PHE A 154 -7.22 17.12 -24.62
N PRO A 155 -6.46 17.25 -25.72
CA PRO A 155 -6.20 18.54 -26.33
C PRO A 155 -7.47 19.11 -26.94
N ALA A 156 -7.47 20.43 -27.25
CA ALA A 156 -8.62 21.08 -27.87
C ALA A 156 -9.11 20.41 -29.18
N ALA A 157 -8.20 19.72 -29.89
CA ALA A 157 -8.49 19.06 -31.16
C ALA A 157 -9.12 17.66 -31.01
N GLY A 158 -9.23 17.09 -29.79
CA GLY A 158 -9.78 15.76 -29.62
C GLY A 158 -9.25 14.98 -28.42
N MET A 159 -9.06 13.67 -28.58
CA MET A 159 -8.51 12.76 -27.61
C MET A 159 -7.29 12.06 -28.20
N LEU A 160 -6.17 12.10 -27.50
CA LEU A 160 -4.98 11.32 -27.81
C LEU A 160 -4.93 10.09 -26.90
N VAL A 161 -4.76 8.93 -27.46
CA VAL A 161 -4.55 7.67 -26.73
C VAL A 161 -3.16 7.15 -27.03
N LEU A 162 -2.35 7.01 -25.98
CA LEU A 162 -1.04 6.40 -26.04
C LEU A 162 -1.18 4.89 -25.78
N SER A 163 -0.71 4.08 -26.70
CA SER A 163 -0.58 2.62 -26.58
C SER A 163 0.89 2.20 -26.70
N PRO A 164 1.26 0.97 -26.40
CA PRO A 164 2.64 0.49 -26.54
C PRO A 164 3.22 0.63 -27.96
N SER A 165 2.38 0.55 -28.97
CA SER A 165 2.78 0.54 -30.38
C SER A 165 2.61 1.90 -31.09
N GLN A 166 1.72 2.78 -30.59
CA GLN A 166 1.32 3.99 -31.31
C GLN A 166 0.66 5.05 -30.43
N VAL A 167 0.62 6.28 -30.95
CA VAL A 167 -0.25 7.36 -30.45
C VAL A 167 -1.39 7.56 -31.44
N THR A 168 -2.63 7.44 -30.97
CA THR A 168 -3.82 7.59 -31.83
C THR A 168 -4.59 8.86 -31.46
N LEU A 169 -4.91 9.66 -32.46
CA LEU A 169 -5.77 10.84 -32.33
C LEU A 169 -7.20 10.51 -32.75
N TYR A 170 -8.14 10.84 -31.89
CA TYR A 170 -9.59 10.78 -32.15
C TYR A 170 -10.19 12.18 -32.10
N ALA A 171 -11.12 12.48 -32.98
CA ALA A 171 -11.93 13.69 -32.92
C ALA A 171 -13.35 13.37 -32.44
N ARG A 172 -13.96 14.31 -31.73
CA ARG A 172 -15.35 14.13 -31.29
C ARG A 172 -16.29 14.59 -32.41
N ARG A 173 -17.18 13.70 -32.86
CA ARG A 173 -18.19 14.01 -33.85
C ARG A 173 -19.53 13.41 -33.42
N ASN A 174 -20.58 14.21 -33.38
CA ASN A 174 -21.94 13.77 -32.98
C ASN A 174 -21.96 12.98 -31.63
N GLY A 175 -21.10 13.36 -30.67
CA GLY A 175 -21.06 12.72 -29.39
C GLY A 175 -20.16 11.46 -29.31
N SER A 176 -19.70 10.95 -30.44
CA SER A 176 -18.84 9.78 -30.55
C SER A 176 -17.41 10.17 -30.91
N TRP A 177 -16.43 9.30 -30.53
CA TRP A 177 -15.04 9.45 -30.90
C TRP A 177 -14.76 8.75 -32.25
N GLU A 178 -14.28 9.49 -33.21
CA GLU A 178 -13.91 9.00 -34.56
C GLU A 178 -12.41 9.04 -34.71
N PHE A 179 -11.83 7.95 -35.24
CA PHE A 179 -10.42 7.86 -35.59
C PHE A 179 -10.03 8.97 -36.60
N ARG A 180 -8.91 9.61 -36.35
CA ARG A 180 -8.32 10.63 -37.24
C ARG A 180 -6.97 10.21 -37.78
N ARG A 181 -6.07 9.83 -36.91
CA ARG A 181 -4.70 9.52 -37.26
C ARG A 181 -4.05 8.66 -36.19
N ALA A 182 -3.19 7.71 -36.61
CA ALA A 182 -2.25 7.03 -35.74
C ALA A 182 -0.83 7.40 -36.15
N VAL A 183 0.05 7.52 -35.16
CA VAL A 183 1.48 7.72 -35.33
C VAL A 183 2.17 6.54 -34.64
N PRO A 184 2.81 5.64 -35.41
CA PRO A 184 3.55 4.53 -34.82
C PRO A 184 4.68 5.06 -33.92
N LEU A 185 4.94 4.37 -32.81
CA LEU A 185 6.10 4.58 -31.99
C LEU A 185 7.21 3.66 -32.48
N GLU A 186 8.37 4.23 -32.76
CA GLU A 186 9.54 3.40 -33.02
C GLU A 186 9.91 2.65 -31.73
N PRO A 187 10.13 1.33 -31.78
CA PRO A 187 10.63 0.63 -30.61
C PRO A 187 11.97 1.26 -30.21
N GLY A 188 12.03 1.77 -28.99
CA GLY A 188 13.25 2.37 -28.47
C GLY A 188 14.39 1.36 -28.61
N LYS A 189 15.51 1.76 -29.25
CA LYS A 189 16.73 0.98 -29.21
C LYS A 189 17.18 0.89 -27.75
N PRO A 190 17.48 -0.31 -27.23
CA PRO A 190 18.01 -0.48 -25.88
C PRO A 190 19.36 0.23 -25.71
#